data_0130b42acfd85ba0b02980baa5c72409
#
_entry.id   0130b42acfd85ba0b02980baa5c72409
#
_cell.length_a   1.000
_cell.length_b   1.000
_cell.length_c   1.000
_cell.angle_alpha   90.00
_cell.angle_beta   90.00
_cell.angle_gamma   90.00
#
_symmetry.space_group_name_H-M   'P 1'
#
loop_
_entity.id
_entity.type
_entity.pdbx_description
1 polymer ?
#
loop_
_entity_poly.entity_id
_entity_poly.type
_entity_poly.pdbx_seq_one_letter_code
_entity_poly.pdbx_strand_id
1 'polypeptide(L)'
;MPVITFATLADDPSGNASTFAQGINGLGQIVGFYLTPSPSNHGFLYTAGDYTTIDDPSGTAGSFAQGINGVGQIVGNYQIPINGVNHGFLYNPYSSTPYTTLDDPLGTQGTFANGINGAGEIVGSYNDASGNTHGFLYNPNGSTPFTTIDDPFGNNFTVAQGINASGQVVGYYTDANHHSHGFLYSGGIYTTLDDPAAGIKTFAQGINDAGQIVGFYADASGNEHGFLYSGGSFTNVDDPLAGSTGATIL
;
A
#
# COMPACT_ATOMS: atom_id res chain seq x y z
N MET A 1 -21.26 -20.67 2.10
CA MET A 1 -20.24 -19.66 2.44
C MET A 1 -18.92 -20.16 1.91
N PRO A 2 -18.10 -19.35 1.26
CA PRO A 2 -16.74 -19.78 0.93
C PRO A 2 -16.01 -20.11 2.24
N VAL A 3 -15.30 -21.22 2.27
CA VAL A 3 -14.44 -21.58 3.38
C VAL A 3 -13.17 -20.75 3.25
N ILE A 4 -12.94 -19.83 4.18
CA ILE A 4 -11.65 -19.11 4.26
C ILE A 4 -10.67 -20.08 4.92
N THR A 5 -9.61 -20.43 4.21
CA THR A 5 -8.49 -21.20 4.76
C THR A 5 -7.31 -20.27 4.99
N PHE A 6 -6.79 -20.29 6.20
CA PHE A 6 -5.56 -19.56 6.52
C PHE A 6 -4.36 -20.47 6.26
N ALA A 7 -3.37 -19.95 5.56
CA ALA A 7 -2.09 -20.61 5.37
C ALA A 7 -0.99 -19.69 5.92
N THR A 8 -0.07 -20.26 6.68
CA THR A 8 1.11 -19.51 7.13
C THR A 8 2.07 -19.37 5.97
N LEU A 9 2.43 -18.14 5.62
CA LEU A 9 3.57 -17.88 4.76
C LEU A 9 4.82 -18.18 5.57
N ALA A 10 5.77 -18.98 5.02
CA ALA A 10 7.04 -19.20 5.67
C ALA A 10 7.82 -17.89 5.74
N ASP A 11 8.48 -17.63 6.85
CA ASP A 11 9.38 -16.48 6.98
C ASP A 11 10.51 -16.56 5.94
N ASP A 12 10.97 -15.41 5.44
CA ASP A 12 12.16 -15.35 4.60
C ASP A 12 13.35 -15.93 5.40
N PRO A 13 14.08 -16.93 4.85
CA PRO A 13 15.19 -17.58 5.58
C PRO A 13 16.34 -16.64 5.95
N SER A 14 16.42 -15.47 5.31
CA SER A 14 17.41 -14.43 5.63
C SER A 14 16.90 -13.48 6.71
N GLY A 15 15.60 -13.47 7.00
CA GLY A 15 14.96 -12.63 8.02
C GLY A 15 15.12 -13.24 9.40
N ASN A 16 15.72 -12.48 10.31
CA ASN A 16 15.94 -12.93 11.70
C ASN A 16 14.90 -12.40 12.69
N ALA A 17 13.98 -11.52 12.26
CA ALA A 17 13.06 -10.85 13.16
C ALA A 17 11.59 -10.91 12.71
N SER A 18 11.26 -10.47 11.50
CA SER A 18 9.87 -10.44 11.03
C SER A 18 9.82 -10.34 9.51
N THR A 19 8.85 -11.00 8.90
CA THR A 19 8.51 -10.91 7.47
C THR A 19 7.09 -10.35 7.31
N PHE A 20 6.94 -9.35 6.46
CA PHE A 20 5.67 -8.64 6.22
C PHE A 20 5.29 -8.78 4.75
N ALA A 21 4.19 -9.47 4.46
CA ALA A 21 3.60 -9.53 3.12
C ALA A 21 2.73 -8.29 2.88
N GLN A 22 2.89 -7.63 1.73
CA GLN A 22 2.19 -6.38 1.40
C GLN A 22 1.30 -6.50 0.17
N GLY A 23 1.73 -7.22 -0.84
CA GLY A 23 0.98 -7.34 -2.09
C GLY A 23 1.02 -8.75 -2.67
N ILE A 24 -0.05 -9.08 -3.39
CA ILE A 24 -0.18 -10.36 -4.11
C ILE A 24 -0.80 -10.13 -5.48
N ASN A 25 -0.33 -10.84 -6.50
CA ASN A 25 -0.92 -10.81 -7.83
C ASN A 25 -1.72 -12.07 -8.17
N GLY A 26 -2.36 -12.06 -9.34
CA GLY A 26 -3.17 -13.20 -9.82
C GLY A 26 -2.38 -14.47 -10.13
N LEU A 27 -1.06 -14.44 -10.13
CA LEU A 27 -0.17 -15.60 -10.28
C LEU A 27 0.25 -16.21 -8.93
N GLY A 28 -0.22 -15.65 -7.82
CA GLY A 28 0.15 -16.07 -6.48
C GLY A 28 1.55 -15.63 -6.05
N GLN A 29 2.15 -14.67 -6.77
CA GLN A 29 3.40 -14.04 -6.37
C GLN A 29 3.12 -13.03 -5.27
N ILE A 30 3.91 -13.04 -4.20
CA ILE A 30 3.75 -12.18 -3.03
C ILE A 30 4.98 -11.28 -2.90
N VAL A 31 4.76 -10.01 -2.63
CA VAL A 31 5.82 -9.04 -2.31
C VAL A 31 5.65 -8.50 -0.91
N GLY A 32 6.75 -8.02 -0.35
CA GLY A 32 6.78 -7.44 0.96
C GLY A 32 8.21 -7.12 1.39
N PHE A 33 8.44 -7.09 2.68
CA PHE A 33 9.77 -6.84 3.23
C PHE A 33 10.04 -7.68 4.46
N TYR A 34 11.32 -7.87 4.79
CA TYR A 34 11.75 -8.52 6.03
C TYR A 34 12.78 -7.66 6.75
N LEU A 35 12.80 -7.81 8.06
CA LEU A 35 13.72 -7.09 8.92
C LEU A 35 14.99 -7.92 9.15
N THR A 36 16.14 -7.28 9.16
CA THR A 36 17.42 -7.88 9.55
C THR A 36 17.99 -7.19 10.80
N PRO A 37 18.89 -7.84 11.56
CA PRO A 37 19.45 -7.26 12.78
C PRO A 37 20.26 -5.98 12.58
N SER A 38 20.69 -5.63 11.37
CA SER A 38 21.44 -4.39 11.08
C SER A 38 21.85 -4.29 9.61
N PRO A 39 21.90 -3.11 9.03
CA PRO A 39 21.14 -1.89 9.30
C PRO A 39 20.02 -1.63 8.30
N SER A 40 19.66 -2.62 7.46
CA SER A 40 18.73 -2.42 6.34
C SER A 40 17.60 -3.44 6.33
N ASN A 41 16.40 -2.95 6.06
CA ASN A 41 15.27 -3.79 5.69
C ASN A 41 15.39 -4.18 4.21
N HIS A 42 14.89 -5.35 3.84
CA HIS A 42 14.99 -5.86 2.49
C HIS A 42 13.62 -6.15 1.91
N GLY A 43 13.37 -5.68 0.69
CA GLY A 43 12.22 -6.10 -0.08
C GLY A 43 12.35 -7.55 -0.55
N PHE A 44 11.23 -8.23 -0.73
CA PHE A 44 11.22 -9.58 -1.30
C PHE A 44 10.12 -9.78 -2.35
N LEU A 45 10.37 -10.73 -3.23
CA LEU A 45 9.39 -11.40 -4.06
C LEU A 45 9.40 -12.90 -3.69
N TYR A 46 8.25 -13.42 -3.26
CA TYR A 46 8.02 -14.85 -3.05
C TYR A 46 7.27 -15.44 -4.24
N THR A 47 7.80 -16.55 -4.77
CA THR A 47 7.17 -17.26 -5.89
C THR A 47 7.35 -18.77 -5.69
N ALA A 48 6.24 -19.50 -5.52
CA ALA A 48 6.21 -20.96 -5.48
C ALA A 48 7.19 -21.63 -4.49
N GLY A 49 7.48 -21.00 -3.37
CA GLY A 49 8.38 -21.51 -2.31
C GLY A 49 9.73 -20.80 -2.25
N ASP A 50 10.09 -20.02 -3.27
CA ASP A 50 11.38 -19.35 -3.36
C ASP A 50 11.26 -17.85 -3.06
N TYR A 51 12.21 -17.31 -2.30
CA TYR A 51 12.37 -15.89 -2.02
C TYR A 51 13.47 -15.29 -2.90
N THR A 52 13.16 -14.12 -3.47
CA THR A 52 14.11 -13.29 -4.21
C THR A 52 14.14 -11.91 -3.59
N THR A 53 15.33 -11.41 -3.24
CA THR A 53 15.51 -10.06 -2.68
C THR A 53 15.24 -9.00 -3.75
N ILE A 54 14.46 -7.99 -3.39
CA ILE A 54 14.08 -6.84 -4.23
C ILE A 54 14.58 -5.58 -3.54
N ASP A 55 15.86 -5.28 -3.72
CA ASP A 55 16.49 -4.08 -3.17
C ASP A 55 16.89 -3.13 -4.29
N ASP A 56 16.44 -1.87 -4.19
CA ASP A 56 16.96 -0.83 -5.08
C ASP A 56 18.45 -0.59 -4.76
N PRO A 57 19.35 -0.61 -5.77
CA PRO A 57 20.78 -0.44 -5.54
C PRO A 57 21.18 0.89 -4.87
N SER A 58 20.31 1.91 -4.94
CA SER A 58 20.51 3.19 -4.27
C SER A 58 20.05 3.18 -2.82
N GLY A 59 19.23 2.20 -2.43
CA GLY A 59 18.60 2.08 -1.12
C GLY A 59 19.47 1.38 -0.09
N THR A 60 20.57 2.02 0.32
CA THR A 60 21.54 1.41 1.27
C THR A 60 21.07 1.39 2.73
N ALA A 61 19.92 2.02 3.05
CA ALA A 61 19.30 1.95 4.39
C ALA A 61 18.06 1.08 4.45
N GLY A 62 17.58 0.58 3.32
CA GLY A 62 16.47 -0.38 3.23
C GLY A 62 15.61 -0.19 2.01
N SER A 63 14.99 -1.28 1.58
CA SER A 63 13.99 -1.32 0.52
C SER A 63 12.73 -2.03 1.01
N PHE A 64 11.56 -1.52 0.60
CA PHE A 64 10.24 -1.98 1.00
C PHE A 64 9.41 -2.20 -0.25
N ALA A 65 9.15 -3.44 -0.65
CA ALA A 65 8.24 -3.76 -1.74
C ALA A 65 6.79 -3.74 -1.22
N GLN A 66 5.92 -2.97 -1.89
CA GLN A 66 4.55 -2.70 -1.44
C GLN A 66 3.49 -3.31 -2.36
N GLY A 67 3.64 -3.14 -3.66
CA GLY A 67 2.65 -3.58 -4.64
C GLY A 67 3.27 -4.37 -5.80
N ILE A 68 2.48 -5.29 -6.38
CA ILE A 68 2.86 -6.08 -7.54
C ILE A 68 1.69 -6.20 -8.50
N ASN A 69 1.93 -6.03 -9.81
CA ASN A 69 0.91 -6.24 -10.83
C ASN A 69 0.99 -7.64 -11.49
N GLY A 70 0.03 -7.92 -12.38
CA GLY A 70 -0.09 -9.21 -13.07
C GLY A 70 1.06 -9.57 -14.01
N VAL A 71 1.90 -8.61 -14.41
CA VAL A 71 3.09 -8.84 -15.23
C VAL A 71 4.39 -8.87 -14.41
N GLY A 72 4.29 -8.83 -13.07
CA GLY A 72 5.44 -8.96 -12.18
C GLY A 72 6.24 -7.67 -11.98
N GLN A 73 5.70 -6.51 -12.35
CA GLN A 73 6.28 -5.22 -11.95
C GLN A 73 5.94 -4.95 -10.49
N ILE A 74 6.95 -4.47 -9.73
CA ILE A 74 6.86 -4.25 -8.29
C ILE A 74 7.12 -2.78 -8.01
N VAL A 75 6.32 -2.19 -7.11
CA VAL A 75 6.52 -0.84 -6.61
C VAL A 75 6.78 -0.84 -5.11
N GLY A 76 7.43 0.21 -4.64
CA GLY A 76 7.74 0.37 -3.25
C GLY A 76 8.54 1.64 -2.99
N ASN A 77 9.26 1.64 -1.88
CA ASN A 77 10.17 2.73 -1.55
C ASN A 77 11.50 2.22 -1.00
N TYR A 78 12.53 3.01 -1.16
CA TYR A 78 13.84 2.78 -0.57
C TYR A 78 14.34 4.03 0.16
N GLN A 79 15.27 3.86 1.07
CA GLN A 79 15.82 4.93 1.88
C GLN A 79 17.32 5.10 1.66
N ILE A 80 17.75 6.37 1.52
CA ILE A 80 19.14 6.76 1.44
C ILE A 80 19.59 7.27 2.83
N PRO A 81 20.69 6.73 3.44
CA PRO A 81 21.08 7.07 4.81
C PRO A 81 21.44 8.54 5.02
N ILE A 82 22.00 9.21 4.00
CA ILE A 82 22.59 10.55 4.12
C ILE A 82 21.56 11.63 4.45
N ASN A 83 20.33 11.51 3.94
CA ASN A 83 19.27 12.51 4.13
C ASN A 83 18.02 11.93 4.83
N GLY A 84 17.94 10.61 4.98
CA GLY A 84 16.78 9.93 5.55
C GLY A 84 15.52 10.00 4.70
N VAL A 85 15.61 10.54 3.48
CA VAL A 85 14.48 10.70 2.58
C VAL A 85 14.14 9.36 1.93
N ASN A 86 12.85 9.06 1.83
CA ASN A 86 12.35 7.91 1.09
C ASN A 86 12.13 8.29 -0.37
N HIS A 87 12.51 7.38 -1.25
CA HIS A 87 12.34 7.49 -2.69
C HIS A 87 11.45 6.36 -3.17
N GLY A 88 10.46 6.65 -4.00
CA GLY A 88 9.67 5.61 -4.67
C GLY A 88 10.50 4.84 -5.69
N PHE A 89 10.18 3.58 -5.95
CA PHE A 89 10.76 2.81 -7.04
C PHE A 89 9.71 2.02 -7.81
N LEU A 90 10.02 1.78 -9.09
CA LEU A 90 9.43 0.75 -9.93
C LEU A 90 10.50 -0.26 -10.30
N TYR A 91 10.30 -1.52 -9.93
CA TYR A 91 11.10 -2.65 -10.42
C TYR A 91 10.36 -3.32 -11.58
N ASN A 92 11.06 -3.44 -12.72
CA ASN A 92 10.56 -4.15 -13.89
C ASN A 92 11.54 -5.26 -14.27
N PRO A 93 11.20 -6.55 -14.03
CA PRO A 93 12.10 -7.68 -14.28
C PRO A 93 12.47 -7.88 -15.74
N TYR A 94 11.75 -7.26 -16.67
CA TYR A 94 11.99 -7.38 -18.12
C TYR A 94 12.81 -6.24 -18.70
N SER A 95 13.21 -5.25 -17.89
CA SER A 95 14.05 -4.13 -18.32
C SER A 95 15.53 -4.45 -18.17
N SER A 96 16.36 -3.93 -19.07
CA SER A 96 17.82 -3.95 -18.93
C SER A 96 18.31 -3.08 -17.74
N THR A 97 17.50 -2.11 -17.33
CA THR A 97 17.66 -1.31 -16.11
C THR A 97 16.42 -1.55 -15.24
N PRO A 98 16.44 -2.60 -14.38
CA PRO A 98 15.21 -3.06 -13.74
C PRO A 98 14.62 -2.07 -12.74
N TYR A 99 15.41 -1.18 -12.15
CA TYR A 99 14.94 -0.19 -11.20
C TYR A 99 14.82 1.20 -11.84
N THR A 100 13.72 1.88 -11.54
CA THR A 100 13.45 3.27 -11.92
C THR A 100 12.96 4.00 -10.68
N THR A 101 13.64 5.10 -10.32
CA THR A 101 13.19 5.98 -9.23
C THR A 101 11.90 6.70 -9.63
N LEU A 102 10.95 6.73 -8.73
CA LEU A 102 9.63 7.35 -8.85
C LEU A 102 9.48 8.41 -7.77
N ASP A 103 10.02 9.59 -8.00
CA ASP A 103 9.84 10.70 -7.07
C ASP A 103 8.81 11.68 -7.65
N ASP A 104 7.76 11.97 -6.86
CA ASP A 104 6.88 13.08 -7.19
C ASP A 104 7.67 14.39 -7.11
N PRO A 105 7.60 15.25 -8.14
CA PRO A 105 8.34 16.51 -8.15
C PRO A 105 8.05 17.45 -6.97
N LEU A 106 6.90 17.30 -6.31
CA LEU A 106 6.51 18.05 -5.12
C LEU A 106 6.92 17.33 -3.82
N GLY A 107 7.33 16.06 -3.91
CA GLY A 107 7.69 15.18 -2.78
C GLY A 107 9.11 15.43 -2.25
N THR A 108 9.38 16.66 -1.80
CA THR A 108 10.73 17.06 -1.37
C THR A 108 11.19 16.41 -0.07
N GLN A 109 10.28 15.82 0.71
CA GLN A 109 10.58 15.10 1.94
C GLN A 109 10.26 13.59 1.86
N GLY A 110 9.97 13.08 0.67
CA GLY A 110 9.82 11.66 0.39
C GLY A 110 8.66 11.32 -0.53
N THR A 111 8.82 10.21 -1.26
CA THR A 111 7.81 9.59 -2.11
C THR A 111 7.70 8.10 -1.78
N PHE A 112 6.46 7.61 -1.67
CA PHE A 112 6.12 6.24 -1.31
C PHE A 112 5.16 5.66 -2.36
N ALA A 113 5.59 4.68 -3.14
CA ALA A 113 4.74 4.01 -4.12
C ALA A 113 4.10 2.77 -3.46
N ASN A 114 2.75 2.75 -3.37
CA ASN A 114 2.02 1.74 -2.59
C ASN A 114 1.32 0.70 -3.47
N GLY A 115 0.70 1.11 -4.57
CA GLY A 115 -0.08 0.22 -5.43
C GLY A 115 0.23 0.42 -6.91
N ILE A 116 0.07 -0.64 -7.70
CA ILE A 116 0.27 -0.64 -9.16
C ILE A 116 -0.79 -1.51 -9.84
N ASN A 117 -1.37 -1.02 -10.95
CA ASN A 117 -2.30 -1.80 -11.76
C ASN A 117 -1.64 -2.41 -13.01
N GLY A 118 -2.44 -3.15 -13.78
CA GLY A 118 -1.97 -3.82 -15.01
C GLY A 118 -1.57 -2.86 -16.15
N ALA A 119 -2.01 -1.61 -16.14
CA ALA A 119 -1.62 -0.57 -17.09
C ALA A 119 -0.29 0.11 -16.72
N GLY A 120 0.26 -0.21 -15.55
CA GLY A 120 1.46 0.43 -14.99
C GLY A 120 1.16 1.78 -14.34
N GLU A 121 -0.11 2.09 -14.06
CA GLU A 121 -0.46 3.23 -13.23
C GLU A 121 -0.15 2.91 -11.78
N ILE A 122 0.47 3.87 -11.07
CA ILE A 122 0.98 3.69 -9.72
C ILE A 122 0.34 4.73 -8.81
N VAL A 123 -0.04 4.31 -7.62
CA VAL A 123 -0.55 5.21 -6.58
C VAL A 123 0.31 5.15 -5.34
N GLY A 124 0.27 6.22 -4.57
CA GLY A 124 1.04 6.31 -3.35
C GLY A 124 0.87 7.65 -2.64
N SER A 125 1.89 8.05 -1.90
CA SER A 125 1.91 9.35 -1.24
C SER A 125 3.27 10.02 -1.36
N TYR A 126 3.29 11.34 -1.21
CA TYR A 126 4.52 12.12 -1.08
C TYR A 126 4.40 13.13 0.06
N ASN A 127 5.53 13.49 0.64
CA ASN A 127 5.61 14.53 1.65
C ASN A 127 6.18 15.82 1.04
N ASP A 128 5.43 16.92 1.14
CA ASP A 128 5.84 18.22 0.64
C ASP A 128 6.89 18.90 1.56
N ALA A 129 7.37 20.09 1.16
CA ALA A 129 8.33 20.87 1.94
C ALA A 129 7.80 21.34 3.31
N SER A 130 6.49 21.36 3.50
CA SER A 130 5.84 21.75 4.74
C SER A 130 5.57 20.57 5.69
N GLY A 131 5.85 19.34 5.22
CA GLY A 131 5.59 18.11 5.96
C GLY A 131 4.15 17.60 5.81
N ASN A 132 3.38 18.14 4.87
CA ASN A 132 2.06 17.61 4.53
C ASN A 132 2.20 16.35 3.68
N THR A 133 1.27 15.41 3.85
CA THR A 133 1.22 14.17 3.08
C THR A 133 0.10 14.25 2.03
N HIS A 134 0.46 14.06 0.79
CA HIS A 134 -0.43 14.13 -0.36
C HIS A 134 -0.49 12.78 -1.07
N GLY A 135 -1.67 12.35 -1.50
CA GLY A 135 -1.81 11.22 -2.40
C GLY A 135 -1.36 11.56 -3.83
N PHE A 136 -0.87 10.58 -4.58
CA PHE A 136 -0.59 10.74 -6.00
C PHE A 136 -1.11 9.58 -6.84
N LEU A 137 -1.37 9.88 -8.11
CA LEU A 137 -1.49 8.94 -9.22
C LEU A 137 -0.37 9.24 -10.23
N TYR A 138 0.47 8.25 -10.48
CA TYR A 138 1.44 8.27 -11.58
C TYR A 138 0.90 7.49 -12.77
N ASN A 139 0.84 8.13 -13.94
CA ASN A 139 0.47 7.48 -15.20
C ASN A 139 1.65 7.59 -16.17
N PRO A 140 2.33 6.48 -16.52
CA PRO A 140 3.50 6.49 -17.39
C PRO A 140 3.21 6.98 -18.81
N ASN A 141 1.94 6.96 -19.23
CA ASN A 141 1.50 7.37 -20.57
C ASN A 141 0.86 8.77 -20.58
N GLY A 142 0.76 9.43 -19.41
CA GLY A 142 0.17 10.76 -19.28
C GLY A 142 1.12 11.87 -19.71
N SER A 143 0.57 12.99 -20.21
CA SER A 143 1.35 14.20 -20.52
C SER A 143 1.94 14.85 -19.27
N THR A 144 1.28 14.68 -18.13
CA THR A 144 1.75 15.00 -16.79
C THR A 144 1.76 13.70 -16.00
N PRO A 145 2.94 13.05 -15.81
CA PRO A 145 2.98 11.71 -15.22
C PRO A 145 2.40 11.66 -13.81
N PHE A 146 2.67 12.65 -12.97
CA PHE A 146 2.14 12.73 -11.61
C PHE A 146 0.94 13.66 -11.53
N THR A 147 -0.08 13.21 -10.80
CA THR A 147 -1.30 13.97 -10.48
C THR A 147 -1.56 13.81 -8.98
N THR A 148 -1.67 14.92 -8.25
CA THR A 148 -2.03 14.90 -6.83
C THR A 148 -3.47 14.43 -6.65
N ILE A 149 -3.69 13.51 -5.73
CA ILE A 149 -5.00 13.01 -5.31
C ILE A 149 -5.17 13.32 -3.83
N ASP A 150 -5.77 14.45 -3.52
CA ASP A 150 -6.10 14.84 -2.15
C ASP A 150 -7.60 14.83 -1.96
N ASP A 151 -8.05 14.13 -0.93
CA ASP A 151 -9.46 14.18 -0.55
C ASP A 151 -9.79 15.61 -0.06
N PRO A 152 -10.85 16.26 -0.56
CA PRO A 152 -11.19 17.64 -0.21
C PRO A 152 -11.54 17.83 1.28
N PHE A 153 -11.83 16.77 2.02
CA PHE A 153 -12.05 16.81 3.47
C PHE A 153 -10.77 16.48 4.27
N GLY A 154 -9.69 16.09 3.59
CA GLY A 154 -8.40 15.84 4.19
C GLY A 154 -7.73 17.11 4.71
N ASN A 155 -7.23 17.06 5.97
CA ASN A 155 -6.48 18.15 6.56
C ASN A 155 -4.98 17.93 6.35
N ASN A 156 -4.51 18.20 5.13
CA ASN A 156 -3.10 18.03 4.72
C ASN A 156 -2.55 16.61 4.91
N PHE A 157 -3.41 15.61 4.86
CA PHE A 157 -3.01 14.22 4.97
C PHE A 157 -3.92 13.31 4.15
N THR A 158 -3.44 12.89 2.99
CA THR A 158 -4.09 11.89 2.12
C THR A 158 -3.07 10.86 1.66
N VAL A 159 -3.40 9.58 1.75
CA VAL A 159 -2.57 8.46 1.29
C VAL A 159 -3.38 7.59 0.35
N ALA A 160 -2.94 7.42 -0.89
CA ALA A 160 -3.48 6.42 -1.81
C ALA A 160 -2.78 5.09 -1.61
N GLN A 161 -3.54 3.99 -1.45
CA GLN A 161 -3.02 2.67 -1.12
C GLN A 161 -3.15 1.65 -2.24
N GLY A 162 -4.31 1.58 -2.87
CA GLY A 162 -4.61 0.59 -3.89
C GLY A 162 -5.24 1.20 -5.13
N ILE A 163 -5.02 0.54 -6.28
CA ILE A 163 -5.57 0.92 -7.57
C ILE A 163 -5.98 -0.34 -8.33
N ASN A 164 -7.16 -0.31 -8.98
CA ASN A 164 -7.62 -1.40 -9.84
C ASN A 164 -7.41 -1.10 -11.34
N ALA A 165 -7.74 -2.06 -12.20
CA ALA A 165 -7.59 -1.93 -13.64
C ALA A 165 -8.45 -0.82 -14.27
N SER A 166 -9.52 -0.39 -13.61
CA SER A 166 -10.38 0.73 -14.04
C SER A 166 -9.87 2.10 -13.60
N GLY A 167 -8.71 2.18 -12.93
CA GLY A 167 -8.16 3.43 -12.39
C GLY A 167 -8.90 3.95 -11.16
N GLN A 168 -9.70 3.11 -10.50
CA GLN A 168 -10.29 3.45 -9.21
C GLN A 168 -9.22 3.30 -8.13
N VAL A 169 -9.09 4.32 -7.28
CA VAL A 169 -8.08 4.39 -6.23
C VAL A 169 -8.75 4.37 -4.86
N VAL A 170 -8.18 3.60 -3.95
CA VAL A 170 -8.59 3.59 -2.54
C VAL A 170 -7.45 4.01 -1.64
N GLY A 171 -7.79 4.52 -0.48
CA GLY A 171 -6.82 4.96 0.51
C GLY A 171 -7.52 5.56 1.73
N TYR A 172 -6.85 6.47 2.39
CA TYR A 172 -7.42 7.16 3.54
C TYR A 172 -6.91 8.61 3.62
N TYR A 173 -7.70 9.45 4.28
CA TYR A 173 -7.35 10.82 4.63
C TYR A 173 -7.60 11.07 6.11
N THR A 174 -6.99 12.11 6.67
CA THR A 174 -7.22 12.55 8.05
C THR A 174 -7.92 13.90 8.05
N ASP A 175 -9.03 14.01 8.74
CA ASP A 175 -9.81 15.26 8.86
C ASP A 175 -9.20 16.24 9.88
N ALA A 176 -9.81 17.43 10.02
CA ALA A 176 -9.37 18.46 10.96
C ALA A 176 -9.49 18.06 12.44
N ASN A 177 -10.24 17.01 12.77
CA ASN A 177 -10.38 16.46 14.12
C ASN A 177 -9.40 15.31 14.39
N HIS A 178 -8.51 15.02 13.43
CA HIS A 178 -7.58 13.89 13.46
C HIS A 178 -8.26 12.52 13.40
N HIS A 179 -9.45 12.43 12.79
CA HIS A 179 -10.08 11.17 12.45
C HIS A 179 -9.61 10.71 11.07
N SER A 180 -9.38 9.41 10.92
CA SER A 180 -8.99 8.82 9.64
C SER A 180 -10.21 8.21 8.96
N HIS A 181 -10.41 8.55 7.70
CA HIS A 181 -11.51 8.13 6.86
C HIS A 181 -11.00 7.39 5.63
N GLY A 182 -11.58 6.25 5.31
CA GLY A 182 -11.33 5.61 4.03
C GLY A 182 -11.92 6.42 2.87
N PHE A 183 -11.34 6.30 1.69
CA PHE A 183 -11.92 6.88 0.48
C PHE A 183 -11.85 5.94 -0.73
N LEU A 184 -12.79 6.15 -1.66
CA LEU A 184 -12.75 5.69 -3.03
C LEU A 184 -12.71 6.91 -3.95
N TYR A 185 -11.67 7.02 -4.76
CA TYR A 185 -11.56 8.00 -5.84
C TYR A 185 -11.82 7.34 -7.18
N SER A 186 -12.72 7.91 -7.98
CA SER A 186 -13.07 7.42 -9.31
C SER A 186 -13.43 8.58 -10.23
N GLY A 187 -12.62 8.78 -11.28
CA GLY A 187 -12.92 9.81 -12.30
C GLY A 187 -13.07 11.24 -11.78
N GLY A 188 -12.31 11.63 -10.75
CA GLY A 188 -12.36 12.96 -10.14
C GLY A 188 -13.34 13.09 -8.97
N ILE A 189 -14.05 12.02 -8.60
CA ILE A 189 -15.05 12.01 -7.53
C ILE A 189 -14.51 11.22 -6.35
N TYR A 190 -14.59 11.80 -5.15
CA TYR A 190 -14.27 11.14 -3.88
C TYR A 190 -15.55 10.65 -3.20
N THR A 191 -15.49 9.46 -2.66
CA THR A 191 -16.54 8.86 -1.83
C THR A 191 -15.91 8.39 -0.54
N THR A 192 -16.36 8.93 0.60
CA THR A 192 -15.89 8.49 1.92
C THR A 192 -16.38 7.07 2.20
N LEU A 193 -15.50 6.24 2.71
CA LEU A 193 -15.72 4.83 3.07
C LEU A 193 -15.48 4.67 4.57
N ASP A 194 -16.51 4.90 5.37
CA ASP A 194 -16.45 4.67 6.82
C ASP A 194 -17.31 3.46 7.17
N ASP A 195 -16.70 2.48 7.85
CA ASP A 195 -17.48 1.38 8.39
C ASP A 195 -18.42 1.93 9.49
N PRO A 196 -19.70 1.58 9.47
CA PRO A 196 -20.66 2.06 10.48
C PRO A 196 -20.32 1.68 11.93
N ALA A 197 -19.47 0.67 12.14
CA ALA A 197 -18.98 0.26 13.43
C ALA A 197 -17.66 0.96 13.83
N ALA A 198 -17.06 1.72 12.92
CA ALA A 198 -15.84 2.47 13.20
C ALA A 198 -16.09 3.55 14.27
N GLY A 199 -15.13 3.71 15.18
CA GLY A 199 -15.09 4.82 16.13
C GLY A 199 -14.56 6.09 15.47
N ILE A 200 -13.25 6.10 15.20
CA ILE A 200 -12.53 7.28 14.67
C ILE A 200 -11.58 6.96 13.52
N LYS A 201 -11.53 5.70 13.08
CA LYS A 201 -10.55 5.29 12.05
C LYS A 201 -11.13 4.25 11.12
N THR A 202 -11.05 4.54 9.81
CA THR A 202 -11.24 3.57 8.73
C THR A 202 -10.13 3.74 7.71
N PHE A 203 -9.49 2.62 7.31
CA PHE A 203 -8.41 2.59 6.34
C PHE A 203 -8.76 1.62 5.21
N ALA A 204 -8.97 2.12 4.00
CA ALA A 204 -9.12 1.28 2.81
C ALA A 204 -7.72 1.00 2.24
N GLN A 205 -7.35 -0.29 2.11
CA GLN A 205 -5.99 -0.70 1.75
C GLN A 205 -5.89 -1.29 0.34
N GLY A 206 -6.87 -2.06 -0.08
CA GLY A 206 -6.84 -2.73 -1.37
C GLY A 206 -8.18 -2.71 -2.08
N ILE A 207 -8.13 -2.71 -3.42
CA ILE A 207 -9.30 -2.79 -4.29
C ILE A 207 -9.01 -3.77 -5.42
N ASN A 208 -9.99 -4.64 -5.75
CA ASN A 208 -9.90 -5.52 -6.91
C ASN A 208 -10.67 -4.95 -8.12
N ASP A 209 -10.56 -5.65 -9.26
CA ASP A 209 -11.22 -5.23 -10.52
C ASP A 209 -12.74 -5.34 -10.48
N ALA A 210 -13.30 -6.06 -9.53
CA ALA A 210 -14.74 -6.11 -9.28
C ALA A 210 -15.23 -4.94 -8.41
N GLY A 211 -14.34 -4.03 -7.98
CA GLY A 211 -14.68 -2.92 -7.09
C GLY A 211 -14.90 -3.32 -5.64
N GLN A 212 -14.45 -4.51 -5.24
CA GLN A 212 -14.47 -4.92 -3.85
C GLN A 212 -13.25 -4.33 -3.14
N ILE A 213 -13.47 -3.73 -1.97
CA ILE A 213 -12.45 -3.01 -1.20
C ILE A 213 -12.25 -3.72 0.13
N VAL A 214 -11.00 -3.90 0.51
CA VAL A 214 -10.62 -4.43 1.81
C VAL A 214 -9.81 -3.40 2.60
N GLY A 215 -9.88 -3.52 3.92
CA GLY A 215 -9.17 -2.65 4.83
C GLY A 215 -9.46 -3.00 6.26
N PHE A 216 -9.22 -2.06 7.16
CA PHE A 216 -9.55 -2.23 8.58
C PHE A 216 -10.13 -0.94 9.17
N TYR A 217 -10.85 -1.08 10.28
CA TYR A 217 -11.33 0.03 11.08
C TYR A 217 -11.04 -0.22 12.57
N ALA A 218 -10.97 0.86 13.35
CA ALA A 218 -10.93 0.76 14.80
C ALA A 218 -12.32 1.06 15.38
N ASP A 219 -12.85 0.17 16.23
CA ASP A 219 -14.11 0.38 16.95
C ASP A 219 -13.98 1.48 18.02
N ALA A 220 -15.08 1.82 18.68
CA ALA A 220 -15.10 2.84 19.75
C ALA A 220 -14.23 2.46 20.97
N SER A 221 -13.86 1.19 21.12
CA SER A 221 -12.95 0.69 22.16
C SER A 221 -11.49 0.67 21.74
N GLY A 222 -11.21 0.98 20.45
CA GLY A 222 -9.89 0.97 19.86
C GLY A 222 -9.43 -0.40 19.34
N ASN A 223 -10.33 -1.40 19.28
CA ASN A 223 -10.00 -2.69 18.66
C ASN A 223 -10.04 -2.56 17.15
N GLU A 224 -9.09 -3.20 16.47
CA GLU A 224 -9.01 -3.22 15.01
C GLU A 224 -9.78 -4.43 14.44
N HIS A 225 -10.53 -4.18 13.38
CA HIS A 225 -11.38 -5.14 12.68
C HIS A 225 -11.14 -5.05 11.18
N GLY A 226 -11.00 -6.18 10.50
CA GLY A 226 -10.95 -6.24 9.06
C GLY A 226 -12.33 -6.03 8.44
N PHE A 227 -12.41 -5.40 7.28
CA PHE A 227 -13.63 -5.28 6.52
C PHE A 227 -13.47 -5.66 5.05
N LEU A 228 -14.58 -6.11 4.47
CA LEU A 228 -14.82 -6.17 3.03
C LEU A 228 -15.99 -5.24 2.71
N TYR A 229 -15.74 -4.25 1.86
CA TYR A 229 -16.79 -3.40 1.26
C TYR A 229 -17.11 -3.90 -0.14
N SER A 230 -18.37 -4.21 -0.40
CA SER A 230 -18.83 -4.71 -1.69
C SER A 230 -20.30 -4.32 -1.91
N GLY A 231 -20.62 -3.77 -3.09
CA GLY A 231 -21.99 -3.41 -3.44
C GLY A 231 -22.66 -2.40 -2.49
N GLY A 232 -21.89 -1.50 -1.88
CA GLY A 232 -22.42 -0.48 -0.95
C GLY A 232 -22.54 -0.96 0.50
N SER A 233 -22.03 -2.14 0.85
CA SER A 233 -22.16 -2.73 2.20
C SER A 233 -20.83 -3.19 2.75
N PHE A 234 -20.62 -2.97 4.04
CA PHE A 234 -19.49 -3.49 4.81
C PHE A 234 -19.80 -4.86 5.40
N THR A 235 -18.80 -5.73 5.40
CA THR A 235 -18.85 -7.05 6.05
C THR A 235 -17.57 -7.22 6.86
N ASN A 236 -17.69 -7.55 8.14
CA ASN A 236 -16.53 -7.83 8.99
C ASN A 236 -15.80 -9.12 8.54
N VAL A 237 -14.46 -9.08 8.53
CA VAL A 237 -13.57 -10.17 8.09
C VAL A 237 -12.50 -10.41 9.16
N ASP A 238 -12.90 -10.60 10.39
CA ASP A 238 -11.98 -10.93 11.48
C ASP A 238 -11.59 -12.41 11.46
N ASP A 239 -10.32 -12.69 11.75
CA ASP A 239 -9.89 -14.06 12.03
C ASP A 239 -10.51 -14.54 13.35
N PRO A 240 -11.28 -15.64 13.35
CA PRO A 240 -11.90 -16.15 14.56
C PRO A 240 -10.89 -16.62 15.64
N LEU A 241 -9.61 -16.77 15.28
CA LEU A 241 -8.52 -17.10 16.21
C LEU A 241 -7.80 -15.86 16.73
N ALA A 242 -8.06 -14.67 16.17
CA ALA A 242 -7.55 -13.43 16.71
C ALA A 242 -8.15 -13.21 18.11
N GLY A 243 -7.30 -13.05 19.11
CA GLY A 243 -7.74 -12.81 20.48
C GLY A 243 -8.50 -11.49 20.60
N SER A 244 -9.12 -11.23 21.74
CA SER A 244 -9.95 -10.03 22.03
C SER A 244 -9.19 -8.68 21.97
N THR A 245 -7.94 -8.68 21.54
CA THR A 245 -7.10 -7.47 21.39
C THR A 245 -7.04 -6.94 19.96
N GLY A 246 -7.92 -7.41 19.08
CA GLY A 246 -7.98 -6.99 17.67
C GLY A 246 -7.16 -7.87 16.74
N ALA A 247 -7.69 -8.10 15.54
CA ALA A 247 -6.92 -8.69 14.46
C ALA A 247 -5.93 -7.62 13.94
N THR A 248 -4.66 -7.76 14.25
CA THR A 248 -3.64 -7.01 13.52
C THR A 248 -3.57 -7.62 12.13
N ILE A 249 -4.27 -7.03 11.18
CA ILE A 249 -4.06 -7.32 9.76
C ILE A 249 -2.80 -6.55 9.38
N LEU A 250 -1.71 -7.29 9.22
CA LEU A 250 -0.45 -6.81 8.67
C LEU A 250 -0.53 -6.82 7.15
#